data_70c25b198ce1c7a222ebaf6aa7900441
#
_entry.id   70c25b198ce1c7a222ebaf6aa7900441
#
_cell.length_a   1.000
_cell.length_b   1.000
_cell.length_c   1.000
_cell.angle_alpha   90.00
_cell.angle_beta   90.00
_cell.angle_gamma   90.00
#
_symmetry.space_group_name_H-M   'P 1'
#
loop_
_entity.id
_entity.type
_entity.pdbx_description
1 polymer ?
#
loop_
_entity_poly.entity_id
_entity_poly.type
_entity_poly.pdbx_seq_one_letter_code
_entity_poly.pdbx_strand_id
1 'polypeptide(L)' 'MKFIEVAHPEGGRLIIHVDHITSAHYRPGRDDVKTRLGLDLDERQNEIVLFGEDAEQTWQMLQKLKNET' A
#
# COMPACT_ATOMS: atom_id res chain seq x y z
N MET A 1 7.59 2.37 -16.54
CA MET A 1 7.81 2.15 -15.11
C MET A 1 6.85 3.00 -14.33
N LYS A 2 6.23 2.41 -13.33
CA LYS A 2 5.30 3.16 -12.48
C LYS A 2 5.77 3.13 -11.03
N PHE A 3 5.62 4.26 -10.37
CA PHE A 3 5.95 4.41 -8.96
C PHE A 3 4.73 4.94 -8.23
N ILE A 4 4.60 4.57 -6.97
CA ILE A 4 3.58 5.16 -6.10
C ILE A 4 4.28 5.77 -4.89
N GLU A 5 3.71 6.83 -4.35
CA GLU A 5 4.20 7.46 -3.14
C GLU A 5 3.23 7.16 -2.01
N VAL A 6 3.75 6.62 -0.93
CA VAL A 6 2.93 6.23 0.22
C VAL A 6 3.52 6.83 1.49
N ALA A 7 2.72 6.84 2.55
CA ALA A 7 3.21 7.23 3.86
C ALA A 7 4.15 6.15 4.39
N HIS A 8 5.30 6.56 4.91
CA HIS A 8 6.22 5.62 5.53
C HIS A 8 5.70 5.28 6.93
N PRO A 9 5.70 3.99 7.33
CA PRO A 9 5.18 3.61 8.64
C PRO A 9 5.89 4.28 9.81
N GLU A 10 7.15 4.64 9.64
CA GLU A 10 7.94 5.31 10.67
C GLU A 10 7.96 6.82 10.54
N GLY A 11 7.17 7.37 9.62
CA GLY A 11 7.10 8.80 9.37
C GLY A 11 7.72 9.16 8.03
N GLY A 12 7.25 10.25 7.42
CA GLY A 12 7.72 10.68 6.12
C GLY A 12 7.01 9.99 4.97
N ARG A 13 7.63 10.00 3.80
CA ARG A 13 7.04 9.46 2.57
C ARG A 13 8.00 8.45 1.95
N LEU A 14 7.43 7.52 1.23
CA LEU A 14 8.17 6.43 0.59
C LEU A 14 7.68 6.26 -0.85
N ILE A 15 8.61 6.15 -1.79
CA ILE A 15 8.29 5.88 -3.19
C ILE A 15 8.60 4.41 -3.47
N ILE A 16 7.61 3.70 -4.00
CA ILE A 16 7.72 2.26 -4.28
C ILE A 16 7.55 2.03 -5.76
N HIS A 17 8.44 1.23 -6.34
CA HIS A 17 8.29 0.75 -7.71
C HIS A 17 7.19 -0.32 -7.72
N VAL A 18 6.17 -0.11 -8.54
CA VAL A 18 4.99 -0.98 -8.53
C VAL A 18 5.35 -2.43 -8.88
N ASP A 19 6.33 -2.62 -9.74
CA ASP A 19 6.75 -3.96 -10.16
C ASP A 19 7.35 -4.79 -9.01
N HIS A 20 7.76 -4.15 -7.92
CA HIS A 20 8.30 -4.86 -6.77
C HIS A 20 7.21 -5.30 -5.78
N ILE A 21 5.97 -4.93 -6.02
CA ILE A 21 4.87 -5.34 -5.16
C ILE A 21 4.39 -6.72 -5.61
N THR A 22 4.58 -7.72 -4.76
CA THR A 22 4.17 -9.09 -5.09
C THR A 22 2.72 -9.36 -4.70
N SER A 23 2.26 -8.74 -3.61
CA SER A 23 0.87 -8.88 -3.21
C SER A 23 0.47 -7.71 -2.31
N ALA A 24 -0.83 -7.46 -2.23
CA ALA A 24 -1.39 -6.43 -1.39
C ALA A 24 -2.61 -7.01 -0.68
N HIS A 25 -2.68 -6.78 0.64
CA HIS A 25 -3.76 -7.28 1.48
C HIS A 25 -4.51 -6.11 2.07
N TYR A 26 -5.77 -5.96 1.67
CA TYR A 26 -6.59 -4.86 2.12
C TYR A 26 -7.69 -5.35 3.06
N ARG A 27 -7.79 -4.70 4.22
CA ARG A 27 -8.87 -4.96 5.16
C ARG A 27 -9.59 -3.65 5.48
N PRO A 28 -10.84 -3.51 5.08
CA PRO A 28 -11.60 -2.30 5.40
C PRO A 28 -11.81 -2.16 6.91
N GLY A 29 -11.81 -0.91 7.37
CA GLY A 29 -12.02 -0.63 8.77
C GLY A 29 -13.45 -0.89 9.21
N ARG A 30 -13.62 -1.17 10.49
CA ARG A 30 -14.92 -1.35 11.13
C ARG A 30 -14.86 -0.67 12.48
N ASP A 31 -15.92 0.00 12.87
CA ASP A 31 -16.08 0.57 14.22
C ASP A 31 -14.76 1.08 14.82
N ASP A 32 -14.12 0.27 15.67
CA ASP A 32 -12.88 0.65 16.37
C ASP A 32 -11.62 0.12 15.68
N VAL A 33 -11.76 -0.58 14.54
CA VAL A 33 -10.61 -1.13 13.82
C VAL A 33 -10.33 -0.30 12.58
N LYS A 34 -9.12 0.21 12.47
CA LYS A 34 -8.72 1.01 11.31
C LYS A 34 -8.54 0.14 10.07
N THR A 35 -8.76 0.75 8.91
CA THR A 35 -8.41 0.12 7.64
C THR A 35 -6.93 -0.24 7.65
N ARG A 36 -6.62 -1.43 7.14
CA ARG A 36 -5.25 -1.93 7.09
C ARG A 36 -4.92 -2.37 5.67
N LEU A 37 -3.75 -1.97 5.21
CA LEU A 37 -3.22 -2.39 3.92
C LEU A 37 -1.80 -2.88 4.10
N GLY A 38 -1.56 -4.15 3.79
CA GLY A 38 -0.23 -4.72 3.81
C GLY A 38 0.29 -4.90 2.39
N LEU A 39 1.45 -4.39 2.11
CA LEU A 39 2.11 -4.53 0.82
C LEU A 39 3.34 -5.41 0.98
N ASP A 40 3.36 -6.53 0.28
CA ASP A 40 4.51 -7.42 0.27
C ASP A 40 5.40 -7.07 -0.91
N LEU A 41 6.67 -6.83 -0.63
CA LEU A 41 7.65 -6.50 -1.65
C LEU A 41 8.56 -7.69 -1.90
N ASP A 42 9.03 -7.83 -3.14
CA ASP A 42 9.85 -8.97 -3.52
C ASP A 42 11.29 -8.86 -3.03
N GLU A 43 11.73 -7.66 -2.65
CA GLU A 43 13.09 -7.46 -2.16
C GLU A 43 13.16 -7.65 -0.66
N ARG A 44 13.99 -8.62 -0.22
CA ARG A 44 14.29 -8.84 1.20
C ARG A 44 13.08 -9.15 2.07
N GLN A 45 12.00 -9.67 1.49
CA GLN A 45 10.82 -10.05 2.25
C GLN A 45 10.26 -8.90 3.10
N ASN A 46 10.39 -7.68 2.62
CA ASN A 46 9.86 -6.52 3.33
C ASN A 46 8.37 -6.42 3.15
N GLU A 47 7.70 -6.15 4.26
CA GLU A 47 6.28 -5.83 4.24
C GLU A 47 6.09 -4.41 4.73
N ILE A 48 5.27 -3.65 4.01
CA ILE A 48 4.88 -2.31 4.43
C ILE A 48 3.42 -2.35 4.83
N VAL A 49 3.11 -1.94 6.06
CA VAL A 49 1.75 -1.93 6.56
C VAL A 49 1.29 -0.49 6.76
N LEU A 50 0.17 -0.15 6.17
CA LEU A 50 -0.44 1.17 6.28
C LEU A 50 -1.78 1.05 6.98
N PHE A 51 -2.18 2.11 7.67
CA PHE A 51 -3.42 2.13 8.43
C PHE A 51 -4.25 3.37 8.10
N GLY A 52 -5.55 3.25 8.27
CA GLY A 52 -6.47 4.36 8.17
C GLY A 52 -6.52 4.97 6.78
N GLU A 53 -6.47 6.29 6.73
CA GLU A 53 -6.60 7.04 5.49
C GLU A 53 -5.48 6.73 4.51
N ASP A 54 -4.26 6.57 5.02
CA ASP A 54 -3.11 6.23 4.17
C ASP A 54 -3.33 4.89 3.46
N ALA A 55 -3.86 3.91 4.18
CA ALA A 55 -4.17 2.61 3.61
C ALA A 55 -5.22 2.72 2.50
N GLU A 56 -6.26 3.50 2.73
CA GLU A 56 -7.32 3.66 1.75
C GLU A 56 -6.84 4.38 0.50
N GLN A 57 -6.08 5.45 0.66
CA GLN A 57 -5.56 6.18 -0.48
C GLN A 57 -4.64 5.32 -1.32
N THR A 58 -3.75 4.58 -0.68
CA THR A 58 -2.82 3.70 -1.38
C THR A 58 -3.57 2.58 -2.10
N TRP A 59 -4.57 2.01 -1.46
CA TRP A 59 -5.40 0.97 -2.07
C TRP A 59 -6.10 1.48 -3.33
N GLN A 60 -6.63 2.71 -3.28
CA GLN A 60 -7.27 3.31 -4.43
C GLN A 60 -6.28 3.52 -5.57
N MET A 61 -5.07 3.96 -5.28
CA MET A 61 -4.03 4.11 -6.30
C MET A 61 -3.71 2.78 -6.97
N LEU A 62 -3.61 1.71 -6.19
CA LEU A 62 -3.32 0.38 -6.73
C LEU A 62 -4.47 -0.12 -7.60
N GLN A 63 -5.70 0.14 -7.20
CA GLN A 63 -6.87 -0.23 -8.01
C GLN A 63 -6.86 0.50 -9.34
N LYS A 64 -6.52 1.79 -9.33
CA LYS A 64 -6.44 2.57 -10.54
C LYS A 64 -5.38 2.02 -11.50
N LEU A 65 -4.22 1.69 -10.97
CA LEU A 65 -3.13 1.11 -11.78
C LEU A 65 -3.54 -0.24 -12.37
N LYS A 66 -4.22 -1.05 -11.58
CA LYS A 66 -4.72 -2.35 -12.03
C LYS A 66 -5.67 -2.17 -13.22
N ASN A 67 -6.52 -1.16 -13.16
CA ASN A 67 -7.52 -0.93 -14.20
C ASN A 67 -6.94 -0.30 -15.46
N GLU A 68 -5.75 0.25 -15.39
CA GLU A 68 -5.08 0.85 -16.54
C GLU A 68 -4.35 -0.17 -17.41
N THR A 69 -4.19 -1.38 -16.95
CA THR A 69 -3.46 -2.40 -17.73
C THR A 69 -4.35 -3.26 -18.65
#